data_a6d92ab3f9c47504c7e7ebfe336b6b7e
#
_entry.id   a6d92ab3f9c47504c7e7ebfe336b6b7e
#
_cell.length_a   1.000
_cell.length_b   1.000
_cell.length_c   1.000
_cell.angle_alpha   90.00
_cell.angle_beta   90.00
_cell.angle_gamma   90.00
#
_symmetry.space_group_name_H-M   'P 1'
#
loop_
_entity.id
_entity.type
_entity.pdbx_description
1 polymer ?
#
loop_
_entity_poly.entity_id
_entity_poly.type
_entity_poly.pdbx_seq_one_letter_code
_entity_poly.pdbx_strand_id
1 'polypeptide(L)'
;MTKPALTPAILALADGSIFRGESIGADGQTIGEVVFNTAMTGYQEILTDPSYAKQIVTLTYPHVGNTGTTPEDAESWKVWAAGLVIRDLPLISSNWRDKHPLPDYLKANGTVAIAGIDTRRLTRILREKGAQNGCILAGSDATEEKALELARSFPGLKGMDLAKEVSVKERYEWRSSVWCLKDDGHAEIPASELPYHVVAFDYGVKYNILRMLVARGCRVTVLPAQTPASEALALNPDGIFLANGPGDPEPCDYAIKAIQQVLETDIPVFGICLGHQLLALASGATTVKMPNGHHGANHPVQDLKTGVVMITSQNHGFAVDEASLPANVRATHKSLFDGTLQGIERTDKVAFSFQGHPEASPGPHDVAPLFDRFIEAMAKRR
;
A
#
# COMPACT_ATOMS: atom_id res chain seq x y z
N MET A 1 -24.40 26.95 15.28
CA MET A 1 -23.66 26.00 16.14
C MET A 1 -22.21 26.44 16.14
N THR A 2 -21.65 26.84 17.28
CA THR A 2 -20.20 27.16 17.39
C THR A 2 -19.44 25.85 17.29
N LYS A 3 -18.46 25.79 16.35
CA LYS A 3 -17.53 24.65 16.23
C LYS A 3 -16.84 24.50 17.61
N PRO A 4 -16.81 23.32 18.22
CA PRO A 4 -16.03 23.14 19.45
C PRO A 4 -14.57 23.51 19.18
N ALA A 5 -13.90 24.15 20.16
CA ALA A 5 -12.50 24.46 20.05
C ALA A 5 -11.71 23.15 19.87
N LEU A 6 -11.08 22.98 18.74
CA LEU A 6 -10.24 21.82 18.48
C LEU A 6 -8.89 21.99 19.19
N THR A 7 -8.32 20.87 19.63
CA THR A 7 -6.99 20.84 20.26
C THR A 7 -5.92 21.30 19.26
N PRO A 8 -4.97 22.15 19.64
CA PRO A 8 -3.87 22.55 18.76
C PRO A 8 -3.03 21.35 18.31
N ALA A 9 -2.53 21.40 17.09
CA ALA A 9 -1.58 20.41 16.58
C ALA A 9 -0.48 21.08 15.74
N ILE A 10 0.70 20.49 15.74
CA ILE A 10 1.88 20.95 15.01
C ILE A 10 2.39 19.80 14.15
N LEU A 11 2.61 20.06 12.86
CA LEU A 11 3.44 19.22 12.00
C LEU A 11 4.80 19.89 11.83
N ALA A 12 5.87 19.21 12.22
CA ALA A 12 7.25 19.61 11.97
C ALA A 12 7.92 18.65 10.99
N LEU A 13 8.69 19.18 10.05
CA LEU A 13 9.57 18.40 9.17
C LEU A 13 11.02 18.53 9.65
N ALA A 14 11.83 17.52 9.39
CA ALA A 14 13.24 17.50 9.81
C ALA A 14 14.07 18.65 9.20
N ASP A 15 13.64 19.23 8.07
CA ASP A 15 14.26 20.40 7.45
C ASP A 15 14.01 21.72 8.19
N GLY A 16 13.20 21.70 9.25
CA GLY A 16 12.81 22.88 10.06
C GLY A 16 11.48 23.51 9.66
N SER A 17 10.80 23.01 8.64
CA SER A 17 9.48 23.52 8.25
C SER A 17 8.42 23.17 9.29
N ILE A 18 7.64 24.19 9.71
CA ILE A 18 6.59 24.05 10.71
C ILE A 18 5.23 24.43 10.11
N PHE A 19 4.21 23.64 10.46
CA PHE A 19 2.81 23.87 10.13
C PHE A 19 1.97 23.78 11.41
N ARG A 20 1.15 24.80 11.67
CA ARG A 20 0.23 24.83 12.80
C ARG A 20 -1.18 24.62 12.33
N GLY A 21 -1.92 23.74 13.01
CA GLY A 21 -3.28 23.37 12.68
C GLY A 21 -4.05 22.86 13.89
N GLU A 22 -5.06 22.08 13.65
CA GLU A 22 -5.97 21.53 14.65
C GLU A 22 -5.91 20.00 14.65
N SER A 23 -5.91 19.38 15.84
CA SER A 23 -6.05 17.92 15.97
C SER A 23 -7.44 17.48 15.57
N ILE A 24 -7.50 16.49 14.70
CA ILE A 24 -8.76 15.84 14.30
C ILE A 24 -8.78 14.33 14.63
N GLY A 25 -7.71 13.83 15.24
CA GLY A 25 -7.55 12.41 15.62
C GLY A 25 -7.30 12.25 17.12
N ALA A 26 -6.50 11.26 17.48
CA ALA A 26 -6.05 11.05 18.85
C ALA A 26 -5.05 12.14 19.29
N ASP A 27 -5.04 12.46 20.56
CA ASP A 27 -4.00 13.28 21.17
C ASP A 27 -2.69 12.50 21.28
N GLY A 28 -1.56 13.24 21.34
CA GLY A 28 -0.23 12.66 21.49
C GLY A 28 0.69 12.98 20.31
N GLN A 29 1.58 12.06 20.00
CA GLN A 29 2.60 12.28 18.98
C GLN A 29 2.72 11.08 18.04
N THR A 30 3.09 11.36 16.80
CA THR A 30 3.50 10.34 15.84
C THR A 30 4.68 10.83 15.00
N ILE A 31 5.58 9.93 14.66
CA ILE A 31 6.75 10.21 13.82
C ILE A 31 6.79 9.25 12.62
N GLY A 32 7.30 9.71 11.51
CA GLY A 32 7.41 8.89 10.30
C GLY A 32 7.91 9.68 9.09
N GLU A 33 8.03 9.00 7.96
CA GLU A 33 8.29 9.64 6.68
C GLU A 33 7.02 10.33 6.19
N VAL A 34 7.07 11.64 5.95
CA VAL A 34 5.93 12.41 5.43
C VAL A 34 5.89 12.29 3.91
N VAL A 35 4.79 11.74 3.43
CA VAL A 35 4.50 11.56 2.01
C VAL A 35 3.20 12.26 1.63
N PHE A 36 2.99 12.53 0.34
CA PHE A 36 1.70 13.02 -0.12
C PHE A 36 1.04 12.04 -1.08
N ASN A 37 -0.28 11.93 -1.03
CA ASN A 37 -1.06 11.13 -1.94
C ASN A 37 -2.05 12.01 -2.71
N THR A 38 -2.14 11.82 -4.03
CA THR A 38 -2.96 12.62 -4.94
C THR A 38 -4.34 12.04 -5.22
N ALA A 39 -4.71 10.92 -4.59
CA ALA A 39 -6.04 10.34 -4.72
C ALA A 39 -7.12 11.31 -4.21
N MET A 40 -8.23 11.41 -4.94
CA MET A 40 -9.37 12.25 -4.56
C MET A 40 -10.35 11.56 -3.62
N THR A 41 -10.25 10.23 -3.50
CA THR A 41 -11.16 9.35 -2.73
C THR A 41 -10.34 8.26 -2.06
N GLY A 42 -10.99 7.49 -1.17
CA GLY A 42 -10.38 6.31 -0.59
C GLY A 42 -9.40 6.58 0.56
N TYR A 43 -9.67 7.61 1.34
CA TYR A 43 -8.81 7.95 2.48
C TYR A 43 -8.79 6.86 3.57
N GLN A 44 -9.87 6.09 3.73
CA GLN A 44 -9.91 4.98 4.70
C GLN A 44 -9.07 3.80 4.20
N GLU A 45 -9.16 3.48 2.93
CA GLU A 45 -8.35 2.45 2.27
C GLU A 45 -6.86 2.82 2.37
N ILE A 46 -6.50 4.08 2.12
CA ILE A 46 -5.13 4.60 2.28
C ILE A 46 -4.65 4.44 3.73
N LEU A 47 -5.48 4.82 4.72
CA LEU A 47 -5.11 4.73 6.13
C LEU A 47 -4.90 3.28 6.60
N THR A 48 -5.66 2.34 6.04
CA THR A 48 -5.64 0.92 6.42
C THR A 48 -4.72 0.07 5.54
N ASP A 49 -4.11 0.63 4.49
CA ASP A 49 -3.10 -0.06 3.68
C ASP A 49 -1.79 -0.23 4.48
N PRO A 50 -1.35 -1.47 4.74
CA PRO A 50 -0.11 -1.73 5.47
C PRO A 50 1.14 -1.11 4.83
N SER A 51 1.11 -0.84 3.52
CA SER A 51 2.21 -0.19 2.80
C SER A 51 2.53 1.21 3.31
N TYR A 52 1.61 1.87 4.05
CA TYR A 52 1.87 3.15 4.71
C TYR A 52 2.42 3.03 6.14
N ALA A 53 2.81 1.85 6.59
CA ALA A 53 3.42 1.70 7.93
C ALA A 53 4.63 2.62 8.09
N LYS A 54 4.66 3.37 9.21
CA LYS A 54 5.65 4.42 9.53
C LYS A 54 5.67 5.61 8.55
N GLN A 55 4.60 5.82 7.78
CA GLN A 55 4.44 7.02 6.96
C GLN A 55 3.29 7.91 7.47
N ILE A 56 3.55 9.22 7.51
CA ILE A 56 2.55 10.27 7.76
C ILE A 56 2.01 10.69 6.39
N VAL A 57 0.74 10.41 6.14
CA VAL A 57 0.14 10.61 4.81
C VAL A 57 -0.51 11.99 4.73
N THR A 58 -0.08 12.79 3.76
CA THR A 58 -0.72 14.07 3.40
C THR A 58 -1.63 13.85 2.21
N LEU A 59 -2.93 14.07 2.37
CA LEU A 59 -3.87 14.04 1.26
C LEU A 59 -3.95 15.40 0.58
N THR A 60 -3.72 15.43 -0.73
CA THR A 60 -3.71 16.69 -1.50
C THR A 60 -5.11 17.17 -1.85
N TYR A 61 -6.11 16.27 -1.83
CA TYR A 61 -7.50 16.66 -1.99
C TYR A 61 -7.96 17.54 -0.82
N PRO A 62 -8.62 18.67 -1.07
CA PRO A 62 -8.87 19.66 -0.02
C PRO A 62 -9.88 19.21 1.03
N HIS A 63 -10.91 18.45 0.67
CA HIS A 63 -12.00 18.03 1.56
C HIS A 63 -11.93 16.54 1.85
N VAL A 64 -11.48 16.16 3.05
CA VAL A 64 -11.28 14.76 3.44
C VAL A 64 -12.13 14.44 4.67
N GLY A 65 -12.85 13.31 4.62
CA GLY A 65 -13.83 12.91 5.65
C GLY A 65 -15.28 13.15 5.23
N ASN A 66 -15.50 13.65 4.02
CA ASN A 66 -16.83 14.00 3.50
C ASN A 66 -17.74 12.80 3.25
N THR A 67 -17.19 11.61 3.07
CA THR A 67 -17.97 10.36 2.87
C THR A 67 -18.11 9.50 4.12
N GLY A 68 -17.52 9.94 5.25
CA GLY A 68 -17.47 9.12 6.47
C GLY A 68 -16.56 7.90 6.33
N THR A 69 -16.73 6.93 7.20
CA THR A 69 -16.03 5.65 7.19
C THR A 69 -16.99 4.49 7.37
N THR A 70 -16.61 3.31 6.87
CA THR A 70 -17.39 2.08 6.96
C THR A 70 -16.47 0.87 7.12
N PRO A 71 -16.88 -0.20 7.85
CA PRO A 71 -16.06 -1.41 8.02
C PRO A 71 -15.65 -2.07 6.71
N GLU A 72 -16.49 -1.97 5.67
CA GLU A 72 -16.29 -2.64 4.38
C GLU A 72 -15.12 -2.06 3.58
N ASP A 73 -14.76 -0.79 3.80
CA ASP A 73 -13.70 -0.09 3.04
C ASP A 73 -12.32 -0.23 3.69
N ALA A 74 -12.19 -1.07 4.72
CA ALA A 74 -10.89 -1.37 5.29
C ALA A 74 -10.09 -2.32 4.39
N GLU A 75 -8.81 -2.01 4.20
CA GLU A 75 -7.86 -2.82 3.43
C GLU A 75 -6.99 -3.73 4.31
N SER A 76 -7.15 -3.62 5.64
CA SER A 76 -6.55 -4.52 6.62
C SER A 76 -7.26 -4.36 7.98
N TRP A 77 -6.78 -5.07 9.00
CA TRP A 77 -7.41 -5.15 10.31
C TRP A 77 -7.23 -3.91 11.21
N LYS A 78 -6.41 -2.92 10.81
CA LYS A 78 -6.20 -1.66 11.55
C LYS A 78 -5.74 -0.53 10.63
N VAL A 79 -5.64 0.68 11.19
CA VAL A 79 -4.93 1.79 10.58
C VAL A 79 -3.42 1.57 10.72
N TRP A 80 -2.70 1.59 9.60
CA TRP A 80 -1.24 1.43 9.54
C TRP A 80 -0.50 2.74 9.29
N ALA A 81 -1.14 3.70 8.60
CA ALA A 81 -0.54 5.02 8.45
C ALA A 81 -0.18 5.59 9.83
N ALA A 82 1.04 6.08 9.97
CA ALA A 82 1.52 6.64 11.24
C ALA A 82 0.74 7.90 11.64
N GLY A 83 0.23 8.65 10.66
CA GLY A 83 -0.59 9.83 10.89
C GLY A 83 -1.23 10.35 9.61
N LEU A 84 -2.18 11.27 9.77
CA LEU A 84 -2.91 11.88 8.66
C LEU A 84 -2.77 13.40 8.69
N VAL A 85 -2.52 13.97 7.51
CA VAL A 85 -2.47 15.41 7.27
C VAL A 85 -3.48 15.78 6.20
N ILE A 86 -4.41 16.67 6.52
CA ILE A 86 -5.42 17.16 5.58
C ILE A 86 -5.55 18.69 5.64
N ARG A 87 -6.14 19.27 4.60
CA ARG A 87 -6.45 20.70 4.58
C ARG A 87 -7.73 20.99 5.35
N ASP A 88 -8.85 20.48 4.89
CA ASP A 88 -10.18 20.81 5.44
C ASP A 88 -10.92 19.54 5.85
N LEU A 89 -11.41 19.53 7.09
CA LEU A 89 -12.36 18.56 7.58
C LEU A 89 -13.78 19.12 7.40
N PRO A 90 -14.68 18.45 6.66
CA PRO A 90 -16.07 18.90 6.53
C PRO A 90 -16.80 18.84 7.87
N LEU A 91 -17.81 19.72 8.03
CA LEU A 91 -18.61 19.81 9.25
C LEU A 91 -19.48 18.56 9.48
N ILE A 92 -19.90 17.92 8.38
CA ILE A 92 -20.70 16.69 8.37
C ILE A 92 -20.20 15.77 7.26
N SER A 93 -20.25 14.48 7.49
CA SER A 93 -20.16 13.47 6.43
C SER A 93 -21.53 13.29 5.76
N SER A 94 -21.52 12.95 4.47
CA SER A 94 -22.75 12.76 3.69
C SER A 94 -22.54 11.67 2.63
N ASN A 95 -22.80 10.43 3.03
CA ASN A 95 -22.80 9.26 2.16
C ASN A 95 -23.75 8.22 2.75
N TRP A 96 -24.47 7.49 1.88
CA TRP A 96 -25.41 6.47 2.33
C TRP A 96 -24.73 5.26 3.03
N ARG A 97 -23.42 5.05 2.79
CA ARG A 97 -22.59 4.04 3.45
C ARG A 97 -21.89 4.55 4.72
N ASP A 98 -22.02 5.83 5.05
CA ASP A 98 -21.40 6.40 6.24
C ASP A 98 -21.89 5.75 7.53
N LYS A 99 -20.96 5.24 8.31
CA LYS A 99 -21.23 4.67 9.65
C LYS A 99 -20.62 5.53 10.75
N HIS A 100 -19.46 6.13 10.50
CA HIS A 100 -18.74 6.94 11.50
C HIS A 100 -18.03 8.11 10.83
N PRO A 101 -18.07 9.33 11.43
CA PRO A 101 -17.26 10.45 11.01
C PRO A 101 -15.76 10.13 11.09
N LEU A 102 -14.96 10.68 10.17
CA LEU A 102 -13.51 10.45 10.14
C LEU A 102 -12.79 10.76 11.47
N PRO A 103 -13.09 11.85 12.20
CA PRO A 103 -12.44 12.11 13.49
C PRO A 103 -12.68 11.02 14.54
N ASP A 104 -13.90 10.48 14.60
CA ASP A 104 -14.24 9.42 15.55
C ASP A 104 -13.50 8.12 15.18
N TYR A 105 -13.43 7.82 13.89
CA TYR A 105 -12.66 6.69 13.38
C TYR A 105 -11.17 6.80 13.71
N LEU A 106 -10.56 7.97 13.50
CA LEU A 106 -9.15 8.22 13.82
C LEU A 106 -8.88 8.06 15.33
N LYS A 107 -9.74 8.63 16.18
CA LYS A 107 -9.63 8.51 17.64
C LYS A 107 -9.77 7.07 18.12
N ALA A 108 -10.76 6.35 17.59
CA ALA A 108 -10.99 4.94 17.94
C ALA A 108 -9.78 4.05 17.58
N ASN A 109 -9.03 4.40 16.52
CA ASN A 109 -7.83 3.72 16.09
C ASN A 109 -6.52 4.30 16.67
N GLY A 110 -6.58 5.28 17.57
CA GLY A 110 -5.40 5.91 18.17
C GLY A 110 -4.53 6.67 17.18
N THR A 111 -5.10 7.09 16.03
CA THR A 111 -4.36 7.74 14.95
C THR A 111 -4.27 9.25 15.19
N VAL A 112 -3.05 9.78 15.28
CA VAL A 112 -2.79 11.23 15.40
C VAL A 112 -2.98 11.87 14.01
N ALA A 113 -3.71 12.99 13.96
CA ALA A 113 -4.00 13.65 12.70
C ALA A 113 -4.14 15.17 12.86
N ILE A 114 -3.75 15.90 11.81
CA ILE A 114 -3.79 17.35 11.77
C ILE A 114 -4.56 17.86 10.55
N ALA A 115 -5.41 18.87 10.77
CA ALA A 115 -6.12 19.59 9.73
C ALA A 115 -5.85 21.11 9.82
N GLY A 116 -6.30 21.86 8.80
CA GLY A 116 -6.22 23.32 8.79
C GLY A 116 -4.85 23.87 8.36
N ILE A 117 -3.98 23.03 7.79
CA ILE A 117 -2.66 23.46 7.32
C ILE A 117 -2.63 23.71 5.82
N ASP A 118 -1.61 24.43 5.34
CA ASP A 118 -1.34 24.61 3.91
C ASP A 118 -0.70 23.33 3.31
N THR A 119 -1.55 22.37 2.94
CA THR A 119 -1.11 21.12 2.31
C THR A 119 -0.47 21.35 0.94
N ARG A 120 -0.80 22.45 0.23
CA ARG A 120 -0.16 22.80 -1.03
C ARG A 120 1.30 23.21 -0.81
N ARG A 121 1.58 24.04 0.20
CA ARG A 121 2.96 24.38 0.60
C ARG A 121 3.73 23.12 1.01
N LEU A 122 3.13 22.25 1.82
CA LEU A 122 3.72 20.99 2.24
C LEU A 122 4.07 20.10 1.04
N THR A 123 3.13 19.88 0.14
CA THR A 123 3.34 19.07 -1.07
C THR A 123 4.48 19.62 -1.95
N ARG A 124 4.58 20.95 -2.07
CA ARG A 124 5.70 21.59 -2.80
C ARG A 124 7.05 21.30 -2.15
N ILE A 125 7.15 21.38 -0.83
CA ILE A 125 8.38 21.05 -0.10
C ILE A 125 8.77 19.59 -0.36
N LEU A 126 7.83 18.66 -0.21
CA LEU A 126 8.07 17.24 -0.43
C LEU A 126 8.48 16.94 -1.87
N ARG A 127 7.87 17.62 -2.86
CA ARG A 127 8.22 17.45 -4.27
C ARG A 127 9.62 17.98 -4.59
N GLU A 128 10.02 19.10 -3.97
CA GLU A 128 11.29 19.77 -4.27
C GLU A 128 12.48 19.15 -3.51
N LYS A 129 12.24 18.67 -2.29
CA LYS A 129 13.29 18.17 -1.38
C LYS A 129 13.28 16.65 -1.18
N GLY A 130 12.28 15.96 -1.74
CA GLY A 130 12.02 14.55 -1.47
C GLY A 130 11.16 14.34 -0.22
N ALA A 131 10.81 13.08 0.04
CA ALA A 131 10.13 12.68 1.27
C ALA A 131 10.94 13.13 2.49
N GLN A 132 10.26 13.69 3.49
CA GLN A 132 10.88 14.24 4.69
C GLN A 132 10.47 13.46 5.93
N ASN A 133 11.39 13.27 6.86
CA ASN A 133 11.01 12.83 8.19
C ASN A 133 10.17 13.93 8.89
N GLY A 134 9.13 13.53 9.60
CA GLY A 134 8.26 14.47 10.28
C GLY A 134 7.65 13.94 11.56
N CYS A 135 7.06 14.87 12.30
CA CYS A 135 6.31 14.59 13.52
C CYS A 135 5.01 15.38 13.51
N ILE A 136 3.88 14.72 13.82
CA ILE A 136 2.67 15.41 14.26
C ILE A 136 2.63 15.34 15.79
N LEU A 137 2.52 16.50 16.44
CA LEU A 137 2.34 16.63 17.87
C LEU A 137 1.01 17.33 18.14
N ALA A 138 0.07 16.62 18.79
CA ALA A 138 -1.27 17.08 19.08
C ALA A 138 -1.50 17.14 20.60
N GLY A 139 -1.99 18.27 21.09
CA GLY A 139 -2.25 18.48 22.51
C GLY A 139 -1.97 19.91 22.94
N SER A 140 -2.46 20.30 24.12
CA SER A 140 -2.22 21.63 24.72
C SER A 140 -0.74 21.94 24.97
N ASP A 141 0.09 20.90 25.15
CA ASP A 141 1.51 20.99 25.48
C ASP A 141 2.41 20.87 24.24
N ALA A 142 1.84 20.93 23.04
CA ALA A 142 2.57 20.84 21.79
C ALA A 142 3.46 22.07 21.61
N THR A 143 4.78 21.86 21.49
CA THR A 143 5.75 22.90 21.14
C THR A 143 6.47 22.56 19.85
N GLU A 144 6.93 23.60 19.13
CA GLU A 144 7.63 23.43 17.87
C GLU A 144 8.99 22.79 18.04
N GLU A 145 9.69 23.13 19.12
CA GLU A 145 10.99 22.58 19.45
C GLU A 145 10.92 21.07 19.64
N LYS A 146 9.93 20.61 20.44
CA LYS A 146 9.71 19.17 20.67
C LYS A 146 9.29 18.45 19.40
N ALA A 147 8.39 19.03 18.59
CA ALA A 147 7.97 18.44 17.34
C ALA A 147 9.13 18.31 16.35
N LEU A 148 10.02 19.31 16.27
CA LEU A 148 11.20 19.31 15.42
C LEU A 148 12.24 18.30 15.87
N GLU A 149 12.50 18.21 17.18
CA GLU A 149 13.39 17.20 17.77
C GLU A 149 12.92 15.78 17.40
N LEU A 150 11.62 15.50 17.59
CA LEU A 150 11.01 14.21 17.25
C LEU A 150 11.08 13.92 15.74
N ALA A 151 10.82 14.91 14.90
CA ALA A 151 10.93 14.74 13.44
C ALA A 151 12.34 14.34 13.00
N ARG A 152 13.37 14.92 13.64
CA ARG A 152 14.77 14.61 13.37
C ARG A 152 15.25 13.28 13.96
N SER A 153 14.54 12.72 14.94
CA SER A 153 14.88 11.44 15.56
C SER A 153 14.50 10.23 14.70
N PHE A 154 13.64 10.38 13.69
CA PHE A 154 13.25 9.26 12.82
C PHE A 154 14.39 8.91 11.87
N PRO A 155 14.82 7.63 11.83
CA PRO A 155 15.99 7.22 11.02
C PRO A 155 15.70 7.13 9.51
N GLY A 156 14.42 7.24 9.07
CA GLY A 156 13.99 7.00 7.70
C GLY A 156 13.66 5.54 7.44
N LEU A 157 13.12 5.23 6.26
CA LEU A 157 12.66 3.88 5.90
C LEU A 157 13.73 2.99 5.28
N LYS A 158 14.85 3.56 4.81
CA LYS A 158 15.92 2.78 4.19
C LYS A 158 16.54 1.80 5.20
N GLY A 159 16.68 0.56 4.83
CA GLY A 159 17.18 -0.52 5.69
C GLY A 159 16.14 -1.07 6.69
N MET A 160 14.88 -0.61 6.67
CA MET A 160 13.83 -1.11 7.53
C MET A 160 13.06 -2.28 6.87
N ASP A 161 13.17 -3.46 7.45
CA ASP A 161 12.30 -4.59 7.15
C ASP A 161 10.95 -4.41 7.88
N LEU A 162 10.01 -3.71 7.23
CA LEU A 162 8.66 -3.53 7.77
C LEU A 162 7.71 -4.66 7.38
N ALA A 163 8.03 -5.44 6.35
CA ALA A 163 7.19 -6.54 5.91
C ALA A 163 6.93 -7.56 7.04
N LYS A 164 7.96 -7.93 7.81
CA LYS A 164 7.81 -8.81 8.98
C LYS A 164 7.04 -8.18 10.15
N GLU A 165 7.01 -6.84 10.24
CA GLU A 165 6.27 -6.13 11.29
C GLU A 165 4.77 -6.13 11.02
N VAL A 166 4.38 -5.95 9.74
CA VAL A 166 2.96 -5.84 9.34
C VAL A 166 2.32 -7.18 9.01
N SER A 167 3.12 -8.19 8.66
CA SER A 167 2.66 -9.52 8.29
C SER A 167 1.90 -10.20 9.43
N VAL A 168 0.94 -11.04 9.04
CA VAL A 168 0.24 -11.93 9.98
C VAL A 168 1.20 -12.86 10.70
N LYS A 169 0.80 -13.33 11.89
CA LYS A 169 1.63 -14.24 12.71
C LYS A 169 1.31 -15.71 12.44
N GLU A 170 0.10 -15.99 11.98
CA GLU A 170 -0.39 -17.33 11.69
C GLU A 170 -1.05 -17.36 10.33
N ARG A 171 -0.99 -18.51 9.66
CA ARG A 171 -1.68 -18.71 8.38
C ARG A 171 -3.19 -18.66 8.57
N TYR A 172 -3.89 -18.17 7.54
CA TYR A 172 -5.35 -18.19 7.50
C TYR A 172 -5.87 -18.40 6.08
N GLU A 173 -7.12 -18.80 5.97
CA GLU A 173 -7.84 -18.94 4.71
C GLU A 173 -8.68 -17.69 4.44
N TRP A 174 -8.71 -17.24 3.19
CA TRP A 174 -9.53 -16.12 2.75
C TRP A 174 -10.48 -16.56 1.62
N ARG A 175 -11.76 -16.24 1.78
CA ARG A 175 -12.82 -16.60 0.81
C ARG A 175 -13.82 -15.47 0.58
N SER A 176 -13.59 -14.31 1.15
CA SER A 176 -14.44 -13.13 1.00
C SER A 176 -14.17 -12.47 -0.36
N SER A 177 -15.21 -12.21 -1.13
CA SER A 177 -15.16 -11.64 -2.48
C SER A 177 -15.20 -10.10 -2.46
N VAL A 178 -15.14 -9.48 -3.64
CA VAL A 178 -15.27 -8.02 -3.79
C VAL A 178 -16.64 -7.54 -3.29
N TRP A 179 -16.70 -6.29 -2.85
CA TRP A 179 -17.94 -5.68 -2.40
C TRP A 179 -19.02 -5.67 -3.51
N CYS A 180 -20.23 -6.01 -3.17
CA CYS A 180 -21.35 -6.05 -4.09
C CYS A 180 -22.56 -5.32 -3.50
N LEU A 181 -23.14 -4.39 -4.27
CA LEU A 181 -24.32 -3.63 -3.84
C LEU A 181 -25.53 -4.54 -3.53
N LYS A 182 -25.69 -5.64 -4.27
CA LYS A 182 -26.80 -6.57 -4.08
C LYS A 182 -26.76 -7.26 -2.71
N ASP A 183 -25.53 -7.54 -2.24
CA ASP A 183 -25.31 -8.25 -0.98
C ASP A 183 -25.06 -7.29 0.18
N ASP A 184 -25.00 -5.98 -0.11
CA ASP A 184 -24.60 -4.89 0.81
C ASP A 184 -23.33 -5.22 1.60
N GLY A 185 -22.34 -5.81 0.91
CA GLY A 185 -21.13 -6.25 1.55
C GLY A 185 -20.25 -7.16 0.70
N HIS A 186 -19.38 -7.90 1.39
CA HIS A 186 -18.46 -8.86 0.83
C HIS A 186 -18.99 -10.28 1.02
N ALA A 187 -19.39 -10.94 -0.07
CA ALA A 187 -19.89 -12.31 0.00
C ALA A 187 -18.77 -13.32 0.32
N GLU A 188 -19.03 -14.22 1.27
CA GLU A 188 -18.19 -15.39 1.52
C GLU A 188 -18.52 -16.49 0.52
N ILE A 189 -17.52 -16.94 -0.26
CA ILE A 189 -17.70 -17.95 -1.31
C ILE A 189 -17.33 -19.33 -0.74
N PRO A 190 -18.20 -20.35 -0.89
CA PRO A 190 -17.88 -21.71 -0.47
C PRO A 190 -16.62 -22.25 -1.17
N ALA A 191 -15.75 -22.96 -0.44
CA ALA A 191 -14.51 -23.51 -0.99
C ALA A 191 -14.75 -24.44 -2.19
N SER A 192 -15.91 -25.10 -2.26
CA SER A 192 -16.32 -25.96 -3.39
C SER A 192 -16.54 -25.20 -4.71
N GLU A 193 -16.75 -23.88 -4.64
CA GLU A 193 -16.93 -22.99 -5.80
C GLU A 193 -15.64 -22.30 -6.22
N LEU A 194 -14.54 -22.51 -5.48
CA LEU A 194 -13.24 -21.89 -5.70
C LEU A 194 -12.23 -22.97 -6.21
N PRO A 195 -12.21 -23.25 -7.52
CA PRO A 195 -11.42 -24.34 -8.08
C PRO A 195 -9.91 -24.15 -7.94
N TYR A 196 -9.40 -22.93 -7.94
CA TYR A 196 -7.97 -22.66 -7.84
C TYR A 196 -7.53 -22.47 -6.39
N HIS A 197 -6.30 -22.91 -6.09
CA HIS A 197 -5.65 -22.66 -4.80
C HIS A 197 -4.47 -21.72 -4.96
N VAL A 198 -4.57 -20.52 -4.44
CA VAL A 198 -3.47 -19.56 -4.37
C VAL A 198 -2.89 -19.53 -2.96
N VAL A 199 -1.58 -19.66 -2.86
CA VAL A 199 -0.85 -19.41 -1.62
C VAL A 199 -0.20 -18.03 -1.72
N ALA A 200 -0.57 -17.12 -0.82
CA ALA A 200 -0.11 -15.75 -0.78
C ALA A 200 0.87 -15.54 0.39
N PHE A 201 2.06 -15.04 0.10
CA PHE A 201 2.97 -14.55 1.12
C PHE A 201 2.56 -13.15 1.53
N ASP A 202 2.27 -12.96 2.81
CA ASP A 202 1.82 -11.70 3.39
C ASP A 202 3.02 -10.81 3.78
N TYR A 203 3.31 -9.82 2.96
CA TYR A 203 4.28 -8.76 3.28
C TYR A 203 3.59 -7.45 3.72
N GLY A 204 2.27 -7.50 3.90
CA GLY A 204 1.39 -6.37 4.18
C GLY A 204 0.22 -6.33 3.20
N VAL A 205 -0.44 -7.47 3.01
CA VAL A 205 -1.46 -7.66 1.99
C VAL A 205 -2.68 -6.79 2.21
N LYS A 206 -3.12 -6.09 1.17
CA LYS A 206 -4.42 -5.42 1.13
C LYS A 206 -5.53 -6.44 0.89
N TYR A 207 -6.62 -6.30 1.62
CA TYR A 207 -7.77 -7.20 1.50
C TYR A 207 -8.36 -7.23 0.09
N ASN A 208 -8.32 -6.11 -0.65
CA ASN A 208 -8.87 -6.11 -1.99
C ASN A 208 -8.08 -6.98 -2.97
N ILE A 209 -6.79 -7.22 -2.75
CA ILE A 209 -6.01 -8.21 -3.51
C ILE A 209 -6.63 -9.61 -3.32
N LEU A 210 -6.88 -10.00 -2.07
CA LEU A 210 -7.46 -11.29 -1.73
C LEU A 210 -8.88 -11.42 -2.27
N ARG A 211 -9.68 -10.36 -2.14
CA ARG A 211 -11.05 -10.29 -2.69
C ARG A 211 -11.06 -10.46 -4.21
N MET A 212 -10.14 -9.83 -4.93
CA MET A 212 -10.03 -9.94 -6.39
C MET A 212 -9.60 -11.34 -6.87
N LEU A 213 -8.78 -12.05 -6.10
CA LEU A 213 -8.44 -13.44 -6.34
C LEU A 213 -9.68 -14.34 -6.15
N VAL A 214 -10.43 -14.13 -5.04
CA VAL A 214 -11.67 -14.90 -4.77
C VAL A 214 -12.73 -14.65 -5.84
N ALA A 215 -12.92 -13.40 -6.27
CA ALA A 215 -13.86 -13.06 -7.35
C ALA A 215 -13.52 -13.76 -8.68
N ARG A 216 -12.30 -14.29 -8.83
CA ARG A 216 -11.81 -15.06 -9.98
C ARG A 216 -11.70 -16.56 -9.74
N GLY A 217 -12.34 -17.05 -8.69
CA GLY A 217 -12.41 -18.48 -8.39
C GLY A 217 -11.23 -19.05 -7.62
N CYS A 218 -10.49 -18.22 -6.88
CA CYS A 218 -9.39 -18.67 -6.04
C CYS A 218 -9.79 -18.74 -4.57
N ARG A 219 -9.60 -19.89 -3.92
CA ARG A 219 -9.42 -19.90 -2.47
C ARG A 219 -7.98 -19.50 -2.15
N VAL A 220 -7.79 -18.68 -1.15
CA VAL A 220 -6.47 -18.13 -0.84
C VAL A 220 -6.04 -18.57 0.55
N THR A 221 -4.85 -19.20 0.64
CA THR A 221 -4.16 -19.43 1.91
C THR A 221 -3.11 -18.35 2.09
N VAL A 222 -3.26 -17.51 3.10
CA VAL A 222 -2.32 -16.43 3.43
C VAL A 222 -1.31 -16.94 4.43
N LEU A 223 -0.02 -16.78 4.12
CA LEU A 223 1.10 -17.22 4.95
C LEU A 223 1.89 -16.02 5.49
N PRO A 224 2.44 -16.11 6.73
CA PRO A 224 3.37 -15.12 7.24
C PRO A 224 4.56 -14.88 6.29
N ALA A 225 5.08 -13.64 6.29
CA ALA A 225 6.19 -13.22 5.43
C ALA A 225 7.42 -14.14 5.47
N GLN A 226 7.74 -14.66 6.65
CA GLN A 226 8.94 -15.48 6.90
C GLN A 226 8.73 -16.98 6.69
N THR A 227 7.56 -17.40 6.17
CA THR A 227 7.28 -18.82 5.92
C THR A 227 8.24 -19.37 4.85
N PRO A 228 8.89 -20.53 5.11
CA PRO A 228 9.76 -21.17 4.12
C PRO A 228 8.99 -21.62 2.87
N ALA A 229 9.64 -21.60 1.72
CA ALA A 229 9.03 -22.07 0.47
C ALA A 229 8.53 -23.52 0.56
N SER A 230 9.22 -24.38 1.29
CA SER A 230 8.83 -25.79 1.49
C SER A 230 7.44 -25.93 2.11
N GLU A 231 7.09 -25.07 3.07
CA GLU A 231 5.74 -25.07 3.67
C GLU A 231 4.68 -24.58 2.70
N ALA A 232 4.98 -23.51 1.94
CA ALA A 232 4.08 -23.00 0.92
C ALA A 232 3.82 -24.05 -0.19
N LEU A 233 4.86 -24.72 -0.67
CA LEU A 233 4.80 -25.74 -1.70
C LEU A 233 4.10 -27.03 -1.23
N ALA A 234 4.23 -27.38 0.06
CA ALA A 234 3.53 -28.52 0.67
C ALA A 234 1.99 -28.38 0.65
N LEU A 235 1.48 -27.15 0.50
CA LEU A 235 0.04 -26.88 0.32
C LEU A 235 -0.47 -27.20 -1.09
N ASN A 236 0.41 -27.61 -2.01
CA ASN A 236 0.09 -27.91 -3.42
C ASN A 236 -0.69 -26.77 -4.11
N PRO A 237 -0.16 -25.55 -4.15
CA PRO A 237 -0.85 -24.43 -4.78
C PRO A 237 -0.87 -24.55 -6.31
N ASP A 238 -1.93 -23.99 -6.91
CA ASP A 238 -1.98 -23.76 -8.36
C ASP A 238 -1.13 -22.53 -8.74
N GLY A 239 -1.03 -21.55 -7.85
CA GLY A 239 -0.23 -20.33 -8.03
C GLY A 239 0.29 -19.76 -6.72
N ILE A 240 1.41 -19.04 -6.79
CA ILE A 240 2.01 -18.29 -5.67
C ILE A 240 1.80 -16.81 -5.89
N PHE A 241 1.34 -16.12 -4.86
CA PHE A 241 1.15 -14.69 -4.86
C PHE A 241 2.11 -14.00 -3.88
N LEU A 242 2.80 -12.97 -4.35
CA LEU A 242 3.70 -12.15 -3.55
C LEU A 242 3.02 -10.80 -3.28
N ALA A 243 2.60 -10.59 -2.05
CA ALA A 243 1.78 -9.42 -1.70
C ALA A 243 2.56 -8.10 -1.74
N ASN A 244 1.81 -7.00 -1.71
CA ASN A 244 2.31 -5.67 -1.43
C ASN A 244 2.81 -5.56 0.01
N GLY A 245 3.47 -4.46 0.35
CA GLY A 245 3.92 -4.19 1.71
C GLY A 245 4.79 -2.94 1.82
N PRO A 246 5.12 -2.54 3.07
CA PRO A 246 5.94 -1.38 3.37
C PRO A 246 7.44 -1.68 3.43
N GLY A 247 8.23 -0.62 3.47
CA GLY A 247 9.63 -0.67 3.83
C GLY A 247 10.58 -0.88 2.66
N ASP A 248 11.80 -1.23 3.01
CA ASP A 248 12.87 -1.53 2.09
C ASP A 248 12.83 -3.02 1.72
N PRO A 249 12.85 -3.41 0.43
CA PRO A 249 12.86 -4.81 0.06
C PRO A 249 14.19 -5.52 0.32
N GLU A 250 15.33 -4.81 0.34
CA GLU A 250 16.66 -5.43 0.46
C GLU A 250 16.87 -6.24 1.75
N PRO A 251 16.40 -5.79 2.94
CA PRO A 251 16.58 -6.57 4.16
C PRO A 251 15.65 -7.79 4.28
N CYS A 252 14.72 -8.00 3.34
CA CYS A 252 13.79 -9.14 3.34
C CYS A 252 14.44 -10.43 2.78
N ASP A 253 15.62 -10.79 3.23
CA ASP A 253 16.41 -11.93 2.72
C ASP A 253 15.69 -13.27 2.81
N TYR A 254 14.85 -13.48 3.82
CA TYR A 254 13.99 -14.64 3.98
C TYR A 254 13.00 -14.79 2.81
N ALA A 255 12.39 -13.66 2.39
CA ALA A 255 11.44 -13.65 1.28
C ALA A 255 12.16 -13.88 -0.06
N ILE A 256 13.31 -13.23 -0.28
CA ILE A 256 14.12 -13.41 -1.48
C ILE A 256 14.52 -14.89 -1.65
N LYS A 257 15.00 -15.55 -0.57
CA LYS A 257 15.36 -16.97 -0.57
C LYS A 257 14.15 -17.88 -0.85
N ALA A 258 13.01 -17.59 -0.22
CA ALA A 258 11.78 -18.36 -0.45
C ALA A 258 11.32 -18.23 -1.92
N ILE A 259 11.33 -17.02 -2.50
CA ILE A 259 10.96 -16.79 -3.90
C ILE A 259 11.93 -17.53 -4.83
N GLN A 260 13.25 -17.52 -4.58
CA GLN A 260 14.22 -18.28 -5.36
C GLN A 260 13.87 -19.77 -5.41
N GLN A 261 13.53 -20.36 -4.26
CA GLN A 261 13.11 -21.78 -4.19
C GLN A 261 11.78 -22.04 -4.92
N VAL A 262 10.82 -21.12 -4.83
CA VAL A 262 9.56 -21.20 -5.58
C VAL A 262 9.84 -21.17 -7.09
N LEU A 263 10.77 -20.34 -7.56
CA LEU A 263 11.15 -20.22 -8.97
C LEU A 263 11.86 -21.47 -9.54
N GLU A 264 12.32 -22.41 -8.70
CA GLU A 264 12.78 -23.72 -9.16
C GLU A 264 11.62 -24.63 -9.64
N THR A 265 10.39 -24.28 -9.30
CA THR A 265 9.17 -24.99 -9.73
C THR A 265 8.56 -24.37 -11.00
N ASP A 266 7.53 -25.02 -11.54
CA ASP A 266 6.73 -24.49 -12.66
C ASP A 266 5.42 -23.83 -12.18
N ILE A 267 5.31 -23.52 -10.88
CA ILE A 267 4.13 -22.86 -10.32
C ILE A 267 4.14 -21.40 -10.75
N PRO A 268 3.05 -20.89 -11.34
CA PRO A 268 2.93 -19.49 -11.69
C PRO A 268 3.10 -18.56 -10.48
N VAL A 269 3.83 -17.47 -10.66
CA VAL A 269 4.09 -16.46 -9.63
C VAL A 269 3.61 -15.10 -10.10
N PHE A 270 2.83 -14.41 -9.27
CA PHE A 270 2.44 -13.02 -9.49
C PHE A 270 2.79 -12.17 -8.27
N GLY A 271 3.50 -11.05 -8.49
CA GLY A 271 3.92 -10.13 -7.43
C GLY A 271 3.39 -8.71 -7.63
N ILE A 272 2.96 -8.06 -6.54
CA ILE A 272 2.46 -6.69 -6.53
C ILE A 272 3.30 -5.83 -5.58
N CYS A 273 3.72 -4.64 -6.03
CA CYS A 273 4.42 -3.60 -5.29
C CYS A 273 5.68 -4.14 -4.59
N LEU A 274 5.68 -4.39 -3.28
CA LEU A 274 6.81 -5.02 -2.60
C LEU A 274 7.10 -6.42 -3.18
N GLY A 275 6.06 -7.19 -3.50
CA GLY A 275 6.21 -8.50 -4.16
C GLY A 275 6.86 -8.41 -5.55
N HIS A 276 6.65 -7.31 -6.29
CA HIS A 276 7.38 -7.02 -7.53
C HIS A 276 8.87 -6.79 -7.26
N GLN A 277 9.21 -5.98 -6.28
CA GLN A 277 10.59 -5.68 -5.91
C GLN A 277 11.33 -6.94 -5.42
N LEU A 278 10.66 -7.75 -4.60
CA LEU A 278 11.21 -9.02 -4.09
C LEU A 278 11.42 -10.06 -5.21
N LEU A 279 10.50 -10.14 -6.18
CA LEU A 279 10.68 -10.99 -7.36
C LEU A 279 11.88 -10.54 -8.21
N ALA A 280 12.08 -9.23 -8.36
CA ALA A 280 13.23 -8.68 -9.07
C ALA A 280 14.54 -9.01 -8.35
N LEU A 281 14.62 -8.80 -7.03
CA LEU A 281 15.79 -9.14 -6.20
C LEU A 281 16.08 -10.66 -6.24
N ALA A 282 15.05 -11.50 -6.11
CA ALA A 282 15.20 -12.96 -6.22
C ALA A 282 15.69 -13.40 -7.59
N SER A 283 15.43 -12.62 -8.63
CA SER A 283 15.92 -12.85 -9.99
C SER A 283 17.31 -12.30 -10.26
N GLY A 284 17.92 -11.55 -9.32
CA GLY A 284 19.27 -10.99 -9.42
C GLY A 284 19.34 -9.52 -9.83
N ALA A 285 18.23 -8.80 -9.90
CA ALA A 285 18.19 -7.34 -10.06
C ALA A 285 18.45 -6.62 -8.74
N THR A 286 18.53 -5.31 -8.77
CA THR A 286 18.71 -4.43 -7.61
C THR A 286 17.56 -3.44 -7.48
N THR A 287 17.40 -2.83 -6.30
CA THR A 287 16.41 -1.78 -6.04
C THR A 287 17.06 -0.47 -5.63
N VAL A 288 16.32 0.62 -5.81
CA VAL A 288 16.77 1.97 -5.46
C VAL A 288 15.71 2.70 -4.65
N LYS A 289 16.10 3.46 -3.62
CA LYS A 289 15.21 4.39 -2.93
C LYS A 289 14.93 5.57 -3.84
N MET A 290 13.65 5.85 -4.08
CA MET A 290 13.22 7.01 -4.87
C MET A 290 13.26 8.29 -4.01
N PRO A 291 13.55 9.46 -4.61
CA PRO A 291 13.52 10.73 -3.88
C PRO A 291 12.15 11.06 -3.29
N ASN A 292 11.08 10.87 -4.07
CA ASN A 292 9.71 11.23 -3.69
C ASN A 292 8.77 10.05 -3.52
N GLY A 293 9.11 8.90 -4.11
CA GLY A 293 8.17 7.79 -4.30
C GLY A 293 7.02 8.13 -5.26
N HIS A 294 6.16 7.15 -5.49
CA HIS A 294 4.90 7.34 -6.20
C HIS A 294 3.73 7.05 -5.26
N HIS A 295 2.87 8.05 -5.03
CA HIS A 295 1.71 7.93 -4.17
C HIS A 295 0.51 8.65 -4.81
N GLY A 296 -0.47 7.90 -5.28
CA GLY A 296 -1.66 8.44 -5.92
C GLY A 296 -2.38 7.44 -6.80
N ALA A 297 -3.55 7.85 -7.30
CA ALA A 297 -4.44 7.02 -8.09
C ALA A 297 -4.59 7.51 -9.55
N ASN A 298 -3.62 8.25 -10.06
CA ASN A 298 -3.66 8.90 -11.38
C ASN A 298 -2.34 8.79 -12.14
N HIS A 299 -1.55 7.74 -11.88
CA HIS A 299 -0.24 7.55 -12.50
C HIS A 299 -0.37 6.82 -13.85
N PRO A 300 0.02 7.45 -14.98
CA PRO A 300 0.00 6.81 -16.28
C PRO A 300 1.18 5.85 -16.43
N VAL A 301 0.89 4.62 -16.79
CA VAL A 301 1.85 3.55 -17.02
C VAL A 301 1.62 2.97 -18.40
N GLN A 302 2.69 2.79 -19.17
CA GLN A 302 2.64 2.20 -20.49
C GLN A 302 3.03 0.73 -20.45
N ASP A 303 2.19 -0.12 -21.05
CA ASP A 303 2.56 -1.49 -21.43
C ASP A 303 3.51 -1.44 -22.63
N LEU A 304 4.73 -1.93 -22.44
CA LEU A 304 5.79 -1.86 -23.46
C LEU A 304 5.54 -2.80 -24.65
N LYS A 305 4.72 -3.83 -24.49
CA LYS A 305 4.39 -4.78 -25.55
C LYS A 305 3.30 -4.25 -26.47
N THR A 306 2.27 -3.65 -25.88
CA THR A 306 1.07 -3.19 -26.64
C THR A 306 1.09 -1.71 -26.96
N GLY A 307 1.87 -0.92 -26.20
CA GLY A 307 1.87 0.53 -26.25
C GLY A 307 0.68 1.19 -25.55
N VAL A 308 -0.23 0.40 -24.97
CA VAL A 308 -1.42 0.92 -24.28
C VAL A 308 -0.98 1.65 -23.00
N VAL A 309 -1.57 2.82 -22.77
CA VAL A 309 -1.41 3.59 -21.52
C VAL A 309 -2.58 3.30 -20.60
N MET A 310 -2.26 2.95 -19.37
CA MET A 310 -3.21 2.65 -18.30
C MET A 310 -3.01 3.63 -17.15
N ILE A 311 -4.09 4.04 -16.50
CA ILE A 311 -4.02 4.86 -15.29
C ILE A 311 -4.01 3.92 -14.09
N THR A 312 -3.07 4.14 -13.18
CA THR A 312 -2.77 3.19 -12.10
C THR A 312 -2.76 3.85 -10.74
N SER A 313 -3.05 3.06 -9.71
CA SER A 313 -2.79 3.40 -8.31
C SER A 313 -1.37 3.01 -7.95
N GLN A 314 -0.66 3.91 -7.24
CA GLN A 314 0.74 3.74 -6.86
C GLN A 314 0.94 4.09 -5.39
N ASN A 315 1.72 3.28 -4.69
CA ASN A 315 2.14 3.55 -3.31
C ASN A 315 3.47 2.85 -3.02
N HIS A 316 4.58 3.44 -3.45
CA HIS A 316 5.91 2.89 -3.21
C HIS A 316 7.00 3.96 -3.15
N GLY A 317 7.99 3.77 -2.27
CA GLY A 317 9.16 4.64 -2.14
C GLY A 317 10.46 4.03 -2.68
N PHE A 318 10.39 2.78 -3.18
CA PHE A 318 11.48 2.07 -3.82
C PHE A 318 11.06 1.62 -5.21
N ALA A 319 12.01 1.44 -6.12
CA ALA A 319 11.80 0.95 -7.47
C ALA A 319 12.89 -0.05 -7.85
N VAL A 320 12.60 -0.94 -8.79
CA VAL A 320 13.61 -1.82 -9.40
C VAL A 320 14.46 -1.01 -10.37
N ASP A 321 15.79 -1.14 -10.26
CA ASP A 321 16.71 -0.55 -11.23
C ASP A 321 16.67 -1.34 -12.53
N GLU A 322 16.09 -0.76 -13.58
CA GLU A 322 15.97 -1.40 -14.89
C GLU A 322 17.33 -1.80 -15.49
N ALA A 323 18.38 -1.01 -15.23
CA ALA A 323 19.71 -1.30 -15.75
C ALA A 323 20.34 -2.57 -15.13
N SER A 324 19.83 -3.01 -13.99
CA SER A 324 20.28 -4.20 -13.28
C SER A 324 19.58 -5.49 -13.70
N LEU A 325 18.59 -5.43 -14.59
CA LEU A 325 17.80 -6.61 -14.98
C LEU A 325 18.70 -7.66 -15.66
N PRO A 326 18.70 -8.92 -15.16
CA PRO A 326 19.44 -10.00 -15.81
C PRO A 326 18.77 -10.44 -17.12
N ALA A 327 19.48 -11.16 -17.95
CA ALA A 327 19.06 -11.55 -19.31
C ALA A 327 17.74 -12.36 -19.37
N ASN A 328 17.40 -13.05 -18.30
CA ASN A 328 16.16 -13.82 -18.16
C ASN A 328 14.99 -13.04 -17.53
N VAL A 329 15.13 -11.71 -17.37
CA VAL A 329 14.07 -10.82 -16.90
C VAL A 329 13.85 -9.71 -17.91
N ARG A 330 12.59 -9.48 -18.26
CA ARG A 330 12.18 -8.45 -19.23
C ARG A 330 11.30 -7.41 -18.56
N ALA A 331 11.57 -6.12 -18.86
CA ALA A 331 10.68 -5.02 -18.52
C ALA A 331 9.36 -5.15 -19.30
N THR A 332 8.23 -4.93 -18.63
CA THR A 332 6.90 -5.04 -19.24
C THR A 332 6.15 -3.71 -19.22
N HIS A 333 6.38 -2.87 -18.24
CA HIS A 333 5.67 -1.60 -18.04
C HIS A 333 6.60 -0.49 -17.58
N LYS A 334 6.30 0.76 -17.96
CA LYS A 334 7.03 1.97 -17.55
C LYS A 334 6.10 3.09 -17.15
N SER A 335 6.50 3.85 -16.13
CA SER A 335 5.88 5.11 -15.75
C SER A 335 6.10 6.17 -16.83
N LEU A 336 5.05 6.89 -17.20
CA LEU A 336 5.16 8.02 -18.10
C LEU A 336 5.48 9.34 -17.39
N PHE A 337 5.53 9.35 -16.04
CA PHE A 337 5.96 10.53 -15.29
C PHE A 337 7.48 10.70 -15.27
N ASP A 338 8.21 9.60 -15.09
CA ASP A 338 9.65 9.63 -14.86
C ASP A 338 10.45 8.49 -15.50
N GLY A 339 9.77 7.60 -16.23
CA GLY A 339 10.40 6.46 -16.92
C GLY A 339 10.78 5.29 -16.01
N THR A 340 10.43 5.32 -14.72
CA THR A 340 10.73 4.22 -13.80
C THR A 340 10.05 2.93 -14.21
N LEU A 341 10.72 1.80 -13.95
CA LEU A 341 10.22 0.46 -14.23
C LEU A 341 8.97 0.17 -13.39
N GLN A 342 7.90 -0.31 -14.04
CA GLN A 342 6.61 -0.55 -13.42
C GLN A 342 6.15 -2.01 -13.53
N GLY A 343 6.91 -2.87 -14.20
CA GLY A 343 6.59 -4.29 -14.28
C GLY A 343 7.69 -5.09 -14.93
N ILE A 344 7.82 -6.35 -14.50
CA ILE A 344 8.76 -7.32 -15.05
C ILE A 344 8.06 -8.65 -15.31
N GLU A 345 8.66 -9.45 -16.19
CA GLU A 345 8.37 -10.87 -16.33
C GLU A 345 9.64 -11.69 -16.53
N ARG A 346 9.64 -12.92 -16.04
CA ARG A 346 10.68 -13.89 -16.36
C ARG A 346 10.44 -14.47 -17.75
N THR A 347 11.51 -14.70 -18.51
CA THR A 347 11.45 -15.33 -19.84
C THR A 347 11.59 -16.84 -19.80
N ASP A 348 12.10 -17.37 -18.70
CA ASP A 348 12.40 -18.79 -18.44
C ASP A 348 11.41 -19.46 -17.48
N LYS A 349 10.56 -18.68 -16.79
CA LYS A 349 9.57 -19.14 -15.81
C LYS A 349 8.24 -18.38 -15.97
N VAL A 350 7.17 -18.98 -15.51
CA VAL A 350 5.85 -18.32 -15.49
C VAL A 350 5.77 -17.41 -14.24
N ALA A 351 6.54 -16.33 -14.26
CA ALA A 351 6.58 -15.38 -13.16
C ALA A 351 6.57 -13.94 -13.70
N PHE A 352 5.69 -13.11 -13.18
CA PHE A 352 5.54 -11.71 -13.57
C PHE A 352 5.09 -10.86 -12.38
N SER A 353 5.27 -9.55 -12.50
CA SER A 353 4.91 -8.64 -11.41
C SER A 353 4.64 -7.23 -11.90
N PHE A 354 3.97 -6.45 -11.05
CA PHE A 354 3.62 -5.06 -11.31
C PHE A 354 3.91 -4.19 -10.07
N GLN A 355 4.54 -3.02 -10.29
CA GLN A 355 4.92 -2.12 -9.20
C GLN A 355 3.73 -1.38 -8.60
N GLY A 356 2.76 -1.00 -9.42
CA GLY A 356 1.53 -0.37 -8.95
C GLY A 356 0.55 -1.39 -8.35
N HIS A 357 -0.67 -0.91 -8.07
CA HIS A 357 -1.73 -1.66 -7.40
C HIS A 357 -2.89 -1.99 -8.36
N PRO A 358 -2.88 -3.18 -9.02
CA PRO A 358 -3.97 -3.59 -9.93
C PRO A 358 -5.30 -3.79 -9.23
N GLU A 359 -5.27 -4.02 -7.91
CA GLU A 359 -6.45 -4.12 -7.06
C GLU A 359 -7.12 -2.79 -6.78
N ALA A 360 -6.44 -1.67 -7.09
CA ALA A 360 -6.89 -0.31 -6.74
C ALA A 360 -7.16 -0.15 -5.23
N SER A 361 -8.34 0.32 -4.83
CA SER A 361 -8.75 0.54 -3.43
C SER A 361 -7.77 1.39 -2.61
N PRO A 362 -7.71 2.72 -2.95
CA PRO A 362 -8.49 3.41 -4.00
C PRO A 362 -7.81 3.35 -5.38
N GLY A 363 -8.56 3.69 -6.40
CA GLY A 363 -8.01 4.02 -7.72
C GLY A 363 -8.71 3.38 -8.90
N PRO A 364 -8.16 3.57 -10.11
CA PRO A 364 -8.65 3.00 -11.35
C PRO A 364 -8.37 1.49 -11.45
N HIS A 365 -9.16 0.82 -12.29
CA HIS A 365 -9.11 -0.64 -12.50
C HIS A 365 -8.45 -1.04 -13.83
N ASP A 366 -7.80 -0.14 -14.54
CA ASP A 366 -7.23 -0.37 -15.89
C ASP A 366 -6.28 -1.58 -15.93
N VAL A 367 -5.55 -1.81 -14.85
CA VAL A 367 -4.56 -2.91 -14.73
C VAL A 367 -5.11 -4.16 -14.03
N ALA A 368 -6.38 -4.18 -13.65
CA ALA A 368 -7.03 -5.36 -13.05
C ALA A 368 -6.90 -6.65 -13.91
N PRO A 369 -6.83 -6.59 -15.26
CA PRO A 369 -6.60 -7.78 -16.09
C PRO A 369 -5.30 -8.54 -15.81
N LEU A 370 -4.36 -7.99 -15.05
CA LEU A 370 -3.18 -8.75 -14.59
C LEU A 370 -3.56 -9.93 -13.68
N PHE A 371 -4.66 -9.82 -12.92
CA PHE A 371 -5.20 -10.95 -12.17
C PHE A 371 -5.72 -12.05 -13.11
N ASP A 372 -6.39 -11.68 -14.21
CA ASP A 372 -6.91 -12.64 -15.19
C ASP A 372 -5.75 -13.40 -15.88
N ARG A 373 -4.65 -12.69 -16.20
CA ARG A 373 -3.41 -13.31 -16.68
C ARG A 373 -2.87 -14.36 -15.70
N PHE A 374 -2.94 -14.11 -14.40
CA PHE A 374 -2.48 -15.05 -13.38
C PHE A 374 -3.37 -16.30 -13.33
N ILE A 375 -4.70 -16.12 -13.41
CA ILE A 375 -5.64 -17.25 -13.50
C ILE A 375 -5.38 -18.09 -14.76
N GLU A 376 -5.20 -17.46 -15.92
CA GLU A 376 -4.88 -18.16 -17.17
C GLU A 376 -3.57 -18.97 -17.07
N ALA A 377 -2.57 -18.44 -16.38
CA ALA A 377 -1.31 -19.14 -16.16
C ALA A 377 -1.51 -20.40 -15.31
N MET A 378 -2.32 -20.31 -14.24
CA MET A 378 -2.68 -21.48 -13.42
C MET A 378 -3.49 -22.50 -14.20
N ALA A 379 -4.46 -22.06 -15.03
CA ALA A 379 -5.27 -22.94 -15.86
C ALA A 379 -4.44 -23.73 -16.88
N LYS A 380 -3.42 -23.10 -17.48
CA LYS A 380 -2.52 -23.76 -18.44
C LYS A 380 -1.58 -24.80 -17.81
N ARG A 381 -1.31 -24.67 -16.51
CA ARG A 381 -0.44 -25.62 -15.79
C ARG A 381 -1.19 -26.89 -15.37
N ARG A 382 -2.50 -26.84 -15.18
CA ARG A 382 -3.35 -27.99 -14.85
C ARG A 382 -3.54 -28.91 -16.05
#